data_75318a2fd12d86ae67f32edb2671f92e
#
_entry.id   75318a2fd12d86ae67f32edb2671f92e
#
_cell.length_a   1.000
_cell.length_b   1.000
_cell.length_c   1.000
_cell.angle_alpha   90.00
_cell.angle_beta   90.00
_cell.angle_gamma   90.00
#
_symmetry.space_group_name_H-M   'P 1'
#
loop_
_entity.id
_entity.type
_entity.pdbx_description
1 polymer ?
#
loop_
_entity_poly.entity_id
_entity_poly.type
_entity_poly.pdbx_seq_one_letter_code
_entity_poly.pdbx_strand_id
1 'polypeptide(L)'
;IAGEELENDPFKNRETIKLKIENGKITGFYLDVEDIKIDYPIYKIISYDIFDPEETGFLYMEVVDGEMITKYPVDPQAIIYEKKSEFQIAPYNRTLNAKTKRERAMVMFGGPLMNFLLALVVFFLAGLIQGFANYDSSVVDNLTEETPAYIAGLRDGDEIIKLESSTIVQEVKVWEDISQF
;
A
#
# COMPACT_ATOMS: atom_id res chain seq x y z
N ILE A 1 1.33 -26.39 16.17
CA ILE A 1 1.64 -25.31 17.14
C ILE A 1 0.31 -24.65 17.44
N ALA A 2 -0.46 -25.27 18.35
CA ALA A 2 -1.62 -24.66 18.94
C ALA A 2 -1.12 -23.56 19.88
N GLY A 3 -1.50 -22.29 19.67
CA GLY A 3 -1.30 -21.29 20.68
C GLY A 3 -0.82 -19.92 20.30
N GLU A 4 -0.89 -19.48 19.06
CA GLU A 4 -1.02 -18.04 18.85
C GLU A 4 -2.52 -17.71 18.96
N GLU A 5 -2.97 -17.50 20.21
CA GLU A 5 -4.20 -16.79 20.46
C GLU A 5 -4.12 -15.49 19.67
N LEU A 6 -5.10 -15.27 18.79
CA LEU A 6 -5.23 -14.01 18.05
C LEU A 6 -5.19 -12.88 19.09
N GLU A 7 -4.13 -12.09 19.07
CA GLU A 7 -3.92 -10.98 20.00
C GLU A 7 -5.08 -9.97 19.93
N ASN A 8 -5.90 -10.06 18.90
CA ASN A 8 -7.08 -9.25 18.61
C ASN A 8 -8.34 -10.08 18.33
N ASP A 9 -8.62 -11.10 19.12
CA ASP A 9 -9.89 -11.81 19.00
C ASP A 9 -11.05 -10.88 19.44
N PRO A 10 -11.96 -10.48 18.54
CA PRO A 10 -13.03 -9.52 18.83
C PRO A 10 -14.06 -10.06 19.82
N PHE A 11 -14.12 -11.38 20.02
CA PHE A 11 -15.07 -12.02 20.93
C PHE A 11 -14.45 -12.42 22.26
N LYS A 12 -13.12 -12.30 22.40
CA LYS A 12 -12.42 -12.54 23.66
C LYS A 12 -12.99 -11.64 24.76
N ASN A 13 -13.48 -12.19 25.86
CA ASN A 13 -14.12 -11.49 26.97
C ASN A 13 -15.55 -10.96 26.72
N ARG A 14 -16.26 -11.44 25.69
CA ARG A 14 -17.66 -11.11 25.48
C ARG A 14 -18.53 -12.33 25.74
N GLU A 15 -19.54 -12.17 26.55
CA GLU A 15 -20.51 -13.23 26.85
C GLU A 15 -21.71 -13.21 25.89
N THR A 16 -22.04 -12.04 25.37
CA THR A 16 -23.23 -11.84 24.54
C THR A 16 -22.93 -11.03 23.29
N ILE A 17 -23.70 -11.30 22.23
CA ILE A 17 -23.56 -10.67 20.93
C ILE A 17 -24.92 -10.60 20.22
N LYS A 18 -25.14 -9.56 19.39
CA LYS A 18 -26.27 -9.55 18.45
C LYS A 18 -25.80 -10.12 17.11
N LEU A 19 -26.60 -11.02 16.56
CA LEU A 19 -26.29 -11.71 15.31
C LEU A 19 -27.29 -11.36 14.21
N LYS A 20 -26.76 -11.04 13.04
CA LYS A 20 -27.51 -10.98 11.80
C LYS A 20 -27.40 -12.33 11.11
N ILE A 21 -28.52 -13.07 11.05
CA ILE A 21 -28.60 -14.40 10.45
C ILE A 21 -29.43 -14.29 9.19
N GLU A 22 -28.86 -14.67 8.04
CA GLU A 22 -29.52 -14.71 6.74
C GLU A 22 -29.34 -16.09 6.12
N ASN A 23 -30.42 -16.68 5.65
CA ASN A 23 -30.42 -18.03 5.06
C ASN A 23 -29.78 -19.11 5.97
N GLY A 24 -29.93 -18.96 7.28
CA GLY A 24 -29.36 -19.89 8.26
C GLY A 24 -27.86 -19.77 8.49
N LYS A 25 -27.23 -18.70 7.99
CA LYS A 25 -25.80 -18.37 8.23
C LYS A 25 -25.66 -17.02 8.90
N ILE A 26 -24.66 -16.88 9.74
CA ILE A 26 -24.30 -15.58 10.34
C ILE A 26 -23.57 -14.74 9.30
N THR A 27 -24.13 -13.58 8.96
CA THR A 27 -23.58 -12.61 8.03
C THR A 27 -23.09 -11.34 8.71
N GLY A 28 -23.47 -11.12 9.98
CA GLY A 28 -23.04 -9.94 10.73
C GLY A 28 -23.00 -10.20 12.24
N PHE A 29 -21.99 -9.61 12.86
CA PHE A 29 -21.73 -9.65 14.29
C PHE A 29 -21.76 -8.22 14.82
N TYR A 30 -22.69 -7.90 15.72
CA TYR A 30 -22.79 -6.60 16.35
C TYR A 30 -22.29 -6.70 17.80
N LEU A 31 -21.16 -6.10 18.07
CA LEU A 31 -20.49 -6.17 19.35
C LEU A 31 -21.09 -5.23 20.41
N ASP A 32 -21.75 -4.17 19.96
CA ASP A 32 -22.41 -3.20 20.84
C ASP A 32 -23.85 -3.65 21.13
N VAL A 33 -23.99 -4.55 22.10
CA VAL A 33 -25.29 -5.14 22.48
C VAL A 33 -26.26 -4.09 23.04
N GLU A 34 -25.73 -3.02 23.63
CA GLU A 34 -26.52 -1.95 24.26
C GLU A 34 -27.10 -0.95 23.24
N ASP A 35 -26.67 -0.96 21.98
CA ASP A 35 -27.21 -0.05 20.98
C ASP A 35 -28.64 -0.46 20.59
N ILE A 36 -29.61 0.36 21.07
CA ILE A 36 -31.04 0.16 20.86
C ILE A 36 -31.45 0.32 19.37
N LYS A 37 -30.64 0.98 18.57
CA LYS A 37 -30.93 1.19 17.13
C LYS A 37 -30.75 -0.08 16.31
N ILE A 38 -30.10 -1.08 16.85
CA ILE A 38 -29.82 -2.34 16.17
C ILE A 38 -30.81 -3.39 16.70
N ASP A 39 -31.82 -3.70 15.94
CA ASP A 39 -32.90 -4.64 16.29
C ASP A 39 -32.57 -6.05 15.83
N TYR A 40 -31.46 -6.61 16.35
CA TYR A 40 -31.13 -8.02 16.18
C TYR A 40 -31.20 -8.77 17.50
N PRO A 41 -31.54 -10.08 17.49
CA PRO A 41 -31.58 -10.89 18.71
C PRO A 41 -30.20 -10.96 19.38
N ILE A 42 -30.24 -10.97 20.73
CA ILE A 42 -29.04 -11.14 21.55
C ILE A 42 -28.86 -12.62 21.85
N TYR A 43 -27.67 -13.11 21.64
CA TYR A 43 -27.29 -14.49 21.91
C TYR A 43 -26.15 -14.55 22.93
N LYS A 44 -26.14 -15.58 23.75
CA LYS A 44 -25.00 -15.88 24.61
C LYS A 44 -24.04 -16.79 23.85
N ILE A 45 -22.77 -16.39 23.79
CA ILE A 45 -21.72 -17.14 23.09
C ILE A 45 -21.30 -18.34 23.95
N ILE A 46 -21.20 -19.52 23.32
CA ILE A 46 -20.68 -20.73 23.92
C ILE A 46 -19.30 -21.08 23.36
N SER A 47 -19.21 -21.20 22.05
CA SER A 47 -17.97 -21.48 21.33
C SER A 47 -18.02 -20.89 19.93
N TYR A 48 -16.87 -20.68 19.32
CA TYR A 48 -16.80 -20.21 17.94
C TYR A 48 -15.46 -20.59 17.31
N ASP A 49 -15.49 -20.76 16.02
CA ASP A 49 -14.29 -20.76 15.17
C ASP A 49 -14.61 -19.97 13.91
N ILE A 50 -14.08 -18.73 13.86
CA ILE A 50 -14.19 -17.81 12.72
C ILE A 50 -12.88 -17.68 11.95
N PHE A 51 -11.83 -18.36 12.43
CA PHE A 51 -10.49 -18.27 11.88
C PHE A 51 -10.12 -19.50 11.04
N ASP A 52 -10.64 -20.70 11.42
CA ASP A 52 -10.39 -21.96 10.75
C ASP A 52 -8.89 -22.26 10.54
N PRO A 53 -8.08 -22.36 11.62
CA PRO A 53 -6.63 -22.56 11.51
C PRO A 53 -6.25 -23.90 10.88
N GLU A 54 -7.16 -24.88 10.91
CA GLU A 54 -6.98 -26.23 10.35
C GLU A 54 -7.43 -26.33 8.88
N GLU A 55 -7.89 -25.20 8.29
CA GLU A 55 -8.39 -25.12 6.91
C GLU A 55 -9.49 -26.15 6.58
N THR A 56 -10.37 -26.41 7.54
CA THR A 56 -11.50 -27.34 7.39
C THR A 56 -12.59 -26.79 6.47
N GLY A 57 -12.60 -25.47 6.26
CA GLY A 57 -13.62 -24.74 5.50
C GLY A 57 -14.92 -24.51 6.27
N PHE A 58 -14.96 -24.83 7.57
CA PHE A 58 -16.16 -24.71 8.41
C PHE A 58 -16.00 -23.64 9.49
N LEU A 59 -16.47 -22.45 9.18
CA LEU A 59 -16.61 -21.38 10.18
C LEU A 59 -17.93 -21.55 10.92
N TYR A 60 -17.92 -21.42 12.25
CA TYR A 60 -19.13 -21.56 13.04
C TYR A 60 -19.12 -20.71 14.32
N MET A 61 -20.32 -20.52 14.85
CA MET A 61 -20.53 -20.00 16.21
C MET A 61 -21.66 -20.79 16.87
N GLU A 62 -21.43 -21.28 18.07
CA GLU A 62 -22.40 -21.91 18.92
C GLU A 62 -22.93 -20.89 19.93
N VAL A 63 -24.22 -20.76 19.98
CA VAL A 63 -24.89 -19.78 20.85
C VAL A 63 -26.07 -20.42 21.56
N VAL A 64 -26.48 -19.83 22.68
CA VAL A 64 -27.75 -20.18 23.35
C VAL A 64 -28.88 -19.47 22.61
N ASP A 65 -29.76 -20.25 22.01
CA ASP A 65 -30.97 -19.77 21.34
C ASP A 65 -32.20 -20.32 22.11
N GLY A 66 -32.78 -19.46 22.92
CA GLY A 66 -33.81 -19.88 23.88
C GLY A 66 -33.26 -20.80 24.96
N GLU A 67 -33.72 -22.06 25.00
CA GLU A 67 -33.25 -23.09 25.95
C GLU A 67 -32.25 -24.10 25.33
N MET A 68 -31.93 -23.94 24.04
CA MET A 68 -31.07 -24.84 23.29
C MET A 68 -29.77 -24.21 22.85
N ILE A 69 -28.73 -25.01 22.75
CA ILE A 69 -27.48 -24.59 22.11
C ILE A 69 -27.59 -24.87 20.63
N THR A 70 -27.45 -23.82 19.81
CA THR A 70 -27.54 -23.92 18.36
C THR A 70 -26.22 -23.54 17.72
N LYS A 71 -25.76 -24.36 16.78
CA LYS A 71 -24.55 -24.12 16.00
C LYS A 71 -24.91 -23.50 14.66
N TYR A 72 -24.56 -22.25 14.46
CA TYR A 72 -24.77 -21.54 13.21
C TYR A 72 -23.50 -21.52 12.38
N PRO A 73 -23.56 -21.88 11.09
CA PRO A 73 -22.44 -21.63 10.18
C PRO A 73 -22.25 -20.13 9.97
N VAL A 74 -20.98 -19.71 9.84
CA VAL A 74 -20.62 -18.32 9.61
C VAL A 74 -20.25 -18.13 8.15
N ASP A 75 -20.74 -17.05 7.54
CA ASP A 75 -20.34 -16.68 6.19
C ASP A 75 -18.88 -16.21 6.20
N PRO A 76 -18.01 -16.72 5.31
CA PRO A 76 -16.61 -16.25 5.23
C PRO A 76 -16.45 -14.76 4.92
N GLN A 77 -17.52 -14.09 4.53
CA GLN A 77 -17.57 -12.66 4.28
C GLN A 77 -18.33 -11.88 5.38
N ALA A 78 -18.65 -12.52 6.50
CA ALA A 78 -19.37 -11.87 7.59
C ALA A 78 -18.64 -10.63 8.10
N ILE A 79 -19.41 -9.62 8.51
CA ILE A 79 -18.89 -8.33 8.94
C ILE A 79 -19.06 -8.21 10.46
N ILE A 80 -18.04 -7.73 11.13
CA ILE A 80 -18.07 -7.36 12.53
C ILE A 80 -18.28 -5.86 12.63
N TYR A 81 -19.31 -5.48 13.39
CA TYR A 81 -19.68 -4.10 13.66
C TYR A 81 -19.33 -3.75 15.10
N GLU A 82 -18.42 -2.81 15.29
CA GLU A 82 -18.04 -2.30 16.61
C GLU A 82 -18.04 -0.78 16.60
N LYS A 83 -18.95 -0.15 17.37
CA LYS A 83 -19.14 1.30 17.43
C LYS A 83 -19.37 1.90 16.04
N LYS A 84 -18.34 2.53 15.49
CA LYS A 84 -18.36 3.15 14.16
C LYS A 84 -17.48 2.42 13.14
N SER A 85 -16.90 1.30 13.53
CA SER A 85 -15.98 0.52 12.71
C SER A 85 -16.67 -0.73 12.18
N GLU A 86 -16.42 -1.02 10.91
CA GLU A 86 -16.86 -2.24 10.25
C GLU A 86 -15.64 -2.95 9.70
N PHE A 87 -15.50 -4.22 10.01
CA PHE A 87 -14.41 -5.03 9.44
C PHE A 87 -14.87 -6.45 9.16
N GLN A 88 -14.43 -6.96 8.02
CA GLN A 88 -14.76 -8.30 7.59
C GLN A 88 -13.91 -9.31 8.33
N ILE A 89 -14.51 -10.46 8.71
CA ILE A 89 -13.71 -11.57 9.24
C ILE A 89 -12.69 -12.05 8.21
N ALA A 90 -11.56 -12.52 8.70
CA ALA A 90 -10.48 -13.02 7.85
C ALA A 90 -10.13 -14.46 8.26
N PRO A 91 -10.80 -15.48 7.68
CA PRO A 91 -10.41 -16.87 7.85
C PRO A 91 -8.95 -17.10 7.45
N TYR A 92 -8.29 -18.09 8.04
CA TYR A 92 -6.86 -18.34 7.88
C TYR A 92 -6.39 -18.33 6.42
N ASN A 93 -7.14 -19.01 5.55
CA ASN A 93 -6.83 -19.10 4.11
C ASN A 93 -6.81 -17.75 3.37
N ARG A 94 -7.40 -16.69 3.95
CA ARG A 94 -7.42 -15.31 3.43
C ARG A 94 -6.35 -14.44 4.06
N THR A 95 -5.66 -14.92 5.09
CA THR A 95 -4.58 -14.18 5.73
C THR A 95 -3.26 -14.31 4.96
N LEU A 96 -2.36 -13.37 5.18
CA LEU A 96 -1.02 -13.42 4.60
C LEU A 96 -0.22 -14.64 5.11
N ASN A 97 -0.53 -15.11 6.32
CA ASN A 97 0.16 -16.25 6.92
C ASN A 97 -0.12 -17.58 6.20
N ALA A 98 -1.30 -17.75 5.61
CA ALA A 98 -1.65 -18.90 4.80
C ALA A 98 -0.97 -18.90 3.41
N LYS A 99 -0.42 -17.77 2.98
CA LYS A 99 0.17 -17.64 1.65
C LYS A 99 1.59 -18.20 1.58
N THR A 100 1.96 -18.68 0.42
CA THR A 100 3.33 -19.16 0.16
C THR A 100 4.36 -18.04 0.35
N LYS A 101 5.61 -18.41 0.59
CA LYS A 101 6.72 -17.42 0.74
C LYS A 101 6.84 -16.49 -0.47
N ARG A 102 6.56 -16.99 -1.68
CA ARG A 102 6.62 -16.21 -2.92
C ARG A 102 5.49 -15.18 -2.98
N GLU A 103 4.28 -15.57 -2.63
CA GLU A 103 3.12 -14.66 -2.58
C GLU A 103 3.31 -13.58 -1.54
N ARG A 104 3.80 -13.92 -0.33
CA ARG A 104 4.15 -12.95 0.71
C ARG A 104 5.21 -11.96 0.23
N ALA A 105 6.27 -12.46 -0.40
CA ALA A 105 7.31 -11.60 -0.97
C ALA A 105 6.73 -10.66 -2.05
N MET A 106 5.86 -11.15 -2.93
CA MET A 106 5.24 -10.35 -3.97
C MET A 106 4.38 -9.21 -3.41
N VAL A 107 3.61 -9.48 -2.34
CA VAL A 107 2.84 -8.45 -1.64
C VAL A 107 3.76 -7.39 -1.00
N MET A 108 4.84 -7.83 -0.33
CA MET A 108 5.80 -6.93 0.32
C MET A 108 6.58 -6.08 -0.70
N PHE A 109 6.95 -6.64 -1.83
CA PHE A 109 7.68 -5.93 -2.89
C PHE A 109 6.77 -5.04 -3.74
N GLY A 110 5.47 -5.27 -3.76
CA GLY A 110 4.53 -4.54 -4.61
C GLY A 110 4.57 -3.02 -4.41
N GLY A 111 4.62 -2.56 -3.16
CA GLY A 111 4.73 -1.13 -2.83
C GLY A 111 6.02 -0.49 -3.35
N PRO A 112 7.21 -0.97 -2.94
CA PRO A 112 8.49 -0.46 -3.43
C PRO A 112 8.62 -0.53 -4.96
N LEU A 113 8.15 -1.61 -5.58
CA LEU A 113 8.19 -1.79 -7.02
C LEU A 113 7.37 -0.72 -7.76
N MET A 114 6.15 -0.43 -7.27
CA MET A 114 5.30 0.61 -7.87
C MET A 114 5.89 2.00 -7.73
N ASN A 115 6.54 2.31 -6.60
CA ASN A 115 7.25 3.57 -6.42
C ASN A 115 8.43 3.70 -7.39
N PHE A 116 9.17 2.62 -7.62
CA PHE A 116 10.26 2.60 -8.59
C PHE A 116 9.76 2.81 -10.02
N LEU A 117 8.68 2.12 -10.42
CA LEU A 117 8.06 2.28 -11.73
C LEU A 117 7.53 3.71 -11.92
N LEU A 118 6.90 4.29 -10.89
CA LEU A 118 6.43 5.67 -10.93
C LEU A 118 7.60 6.64 -11.13
N ALA A 119 8.70 6.47 -10.39
CA ALA A 119 9.88 7.29 -10.54
C ALA A 119 10.44 7.23 -11.98
N LEU A 120 10.53 6.03 -12.54
CA LEU A 120 11.00 5.83 -13.92
C LEU A 120 10.10 6.56 -14.93
N VAL A 121 8.78 6.49 -14.77
CA VAL A 121 7.84 7.21 -15.63
C VAL A 121 8.01 8.73 -15.50
N VAL A 122 8.12 9.23 -14.26
CA VAL A 122 8.31 10.67 -14.02
C VAL A 122 9.61 11.18 -14.61
N PHE A 123 10.72 10.44 -14.44
CA PHE A 123 12.01 10.81 -15.06
C PHE A 123 11.95 10.80 -16.57
N PHE A 124 11.28 9.81 -17.16
CA PHE A 124 11.09 9.73 -18.59
C PHE A 124 10.29 10.94 -19.12
N LEU A 125 9.18 11.27 -18.48
CA LEU A 125 8.36 12.44 -18.84
C LEU A 125 9.13 13.76 -18.65
N ALA A 126 9.89 13.89 -17.57
CA ALA A 126 10.73 15.06 -17.34
C ALA A 126 11.78 15.21 -18.46
N GLY A 127 12.43 14.13 -18.86
CA GLY A 127 13.36 14.13 -19.97
C GLY A 127 12.74 14.52 -21.31
N LEU A 128 11.48 14.11 -21.56
CA LEU A 128 10.74 14.52 -22.77
C LEU A 128 10.38 16.01 -22.77
N ILE A 129 10.13 16.59 -21.60
CA ILE A 129 9.73 18.01 -21.49
C ILE A 129 10.95 18.93 -21.47
N GLN A 130 11.98 18.57 -20.69
CA GLN A 130 13.16 19.40 -20.47
C GLN A 130 14.29 19.11 -21.47
N GLY A 131 14.21 18.00 -22.22
CA GLY A 131 15.31 17.47 -23.00
C GLY A 131 16.37 16.77 -22.13
N PHE A 132 17.35 16.19 -22.77
CA PHE A 132 18.52 15.60 -22.11
C PHE A 132 19.73 16.47 -22.36
N ALA A 133 20.54 16.73 -21.34
CA ALA A 133 21.79 17.46 -21.49
C ALA A 133 22.70 16.71 -22.50
N ASN A 134 23.13 17.41 -23.53
CA ASN A 134 24.07 16.88 -24.52
C ASN A 134 25.49 17.34 -24.16
N TYR A 135 26.25 16.48 -23.52
CA TYR A 135 27.64 16.77 -23.12
C TYR A 135 28.65 16.58 -24.26
N ASP A 136 28.22 16.02 -25.39
CA ASP A 136 29.07 15.84 -26.57
C ASP A 136 29.11 17.10 -27.47
N SER A 137 28.58 18.21 -26.99
CA SER A 137 28.52 19.49 -27.72
C SER A 137 29.04 20.63 -26.84
N SER A 138 29.71 21.58 -27.49
CA SER A 138 30.17 22.84 -26.88
C SER A 138 29.18 24.00 -27.09
N VAL A 139 27.96 23.68 -27.58
CA VAL A 139 26.89 24.68 -27.80
C VAL A 139 26.23 25.04 -26.48
N VAL A 140 26.11 26.33 -26.24
CA VAL A 140 25.45 26.90 -25.05
C VAL A 140 23.94 26.82 -25.22
N ASP A 141 23.25 26.35 -24.20
CA ASP A 141 21.80 26.26 -24.18
C ASP A 141 21.27 26.65 -22.78
N ASN A 142 20.06 27.19 -22.73
CA ASN A 142 19.37 27.62 -21.50
C ASN A 142 20.16 28.65 -20.65
N LEU A 143 20.74 29.63 -21.30
CA LEU A 143 21.50 30.71 -20.60
C LEU A 143 20.54 31.69 -19.90
N THR A 144 20.66 31.81 -18.60
CA THR A 144 19.85 32.77 -17.81
C THR A 144 20.31 34.19 -17.98
N GLU A 145 19.40 35.13 -18.23
CA GLU A 145 19.68 36.55 -18.53
C GLU A 145 20.52 37.31 -17.49
N GLU A 146 20.49 36.89 -16.23
CA GLU A 146 21.22 37.56 -15.13
C GLU A 146 22.61 36.94 -14.89
N THR A 147 23.04 35.96 -15.69
CA THR A 147 24.36 35.35 -15.48
C THR A 147 25.51 36.20 -16.04
N PRO A 148 26.72 36.12 -15.45
CA PRO A 148 27.90 36.80 -15.96
C PRO A 148 28.18 36.48 -17.43
N ALA A 149 27.93 35.26 -17.88
CA ALA A 149 28.12 34.86 -19.27
C ALA A 149 27.17 35.59 -20.21
N TYR A 150 25.88 35.72 -19.83
CA TYR A 150 24.90 36.47 -20.62
C TYR A 150 25.25 37.94 -20.70
N ILE A 151 25.69 38.57 -19.57
CA ILE A 151 26.10 39.95 -19.51
C ILE A 151 27.36 40.19 -20.36
N ALA A 152 28.25 39.21 -20.43
CA ALA A 152 29.43 39.25 -21.29
C ALA A 152 29.13 39.11 -22.79
N GLY A 153 27.87 38.79 -23.14
CA GLY A 153 27.43 38.74 -24.53
C GLY A 153 27.17 37.34 -25.10
N LEU A 154 27.34 36.28 -24.29
CA LEU A 154 27.04 34.91 -24.71
C LEU A 154 25.52 34.75 -24.86
N ARG A 155 25.10 33.97 -25.85
CA ARG A 155 23.68 33.70 -26.14
C ARG A 155 23.44 32.21 -26.34
N ASP A 156 22.18 31.80 -26.18
CA ASP A 156 21.77 30.44 -26.54
C ASP A 156 22.02 30.16 -28.02
N GLY A 157 22.61 29.01 -28.30
CA GLY A 157 23.03 28.61 -29.66
C GLY A 157 24.46 28.98 -30.02
N ASP A 158 25.16 29.75 -29.17
CA ASP A 158 26.59 30.03 -29.41
C ASP A 158 27.41 28.74 -29.15
N GLU A 159 28.39 28.49 -30.01
CA GLU A 159 29.33 27.40 -29.88
C GLU A 159 30.68 27.88 -29.33
N ILE A 160 31.12 27.29 -28.21
CA ILE A 160 32.44 27.61 -27.64
C ILE A 160 33.48 26.76 -28.34
N ILE A 161 34.31 27.37 -29.19
CA ILE A 161 35.32 26.67 -29.96
C ILE A 161 36.71 26.75 -29.35
N LYS A 162 36.95 27.73 -28.46
CA LYS A 162 38.26 27.97 -27.87
C LYS A 162 38.15 28.69 -26.54
N LEU A 163 38.94 28.27 -25.57
CA LEU A 163 39.20 28.99 -24.34
C LEU A 163 40.63 29.48 -24.32
N GLU A 164 40.81 30.74 -23.95
CA GLU A 164 42.12 31.39 -23.88
C GLU A 164 42.29 32.14 -22.60
N SER A 165 43.37 31.83 -21.89
CA SER A 165 43.83 32.54 -20.71
C SER A 165 45.24 33.10 -21.00
N SER A 166 45.78 33.91 -20.09
CA SER A 166 47.13 34.49 -20.22
C SER A 166 48.24 33.45 -20.36
N THR A 167 48.00 32.18 -19.99
CA THR A 167 49.01 31.10 -19.94
C THR A 167 48.62 29.84 -20.69
N ILE A 168 47.32 29.66 -20.96
CA ILE A 168 46.77 28.41 -21.56
C ILE A 168 45.81 28.75 -22.69
N VAL A 169 45.92 28.02 -23.77
CA VAL A 169 45.01 28.05 -24.90
C VAL A 169 44.51 26.61 -25.14
N GLN A 170 43.19 26.41 -25.08
CA GLN A 170 42.57 25.09 -25.24
C GLN A 170 41.50 25.16 -26.33
N GLU A 171 41.55 24.27 -27.29
CA GLU A 171 40.45 24.03 -28.23
C GLU A 171 39.34 23.26 -27.53
N VAL A 172 38.07 23.64 -27.76
CA VAL A 172 36.90 23.04 -27.16
C VAL A 172 36.14 22.27 -28.23
N LYS A 173 35.85 21.02 -27.96
CA LYS A 173 35.04 20.14 -28.82
C LYS A 173 33.80 19.61 -28.11
N VAL A 174 33.92 19.38 -26.82
CA VAL A 174 32.87 18.86 -25.97
C VAL A 174 32.77 19.69 -24.69
N TRP A 175 31.66 19.59 -23.98
CA TRP A 175 31.45 20.34 -22.74
C TRP A 175 32.49 20.03 -21.64
N GLU A 176 33.02 18.82 -21.64
CA GLU A 176 34.05 18.41 -20.67
C GLU A 176 35.32 19.25 -20.78
N ASP A 177 35.70 19.66 -22.00
CA ASP A 177 36.86 20.51 -22.24
C ASP A 177 36.73 21.88 -21.55
N ILE A 178 35.48 22.39 -21.42
CA ILE A 178 35.19 23.67 -20.73
C ILE A 178 35.26 23.49 -19.22
N SER A 179 34.84 22.36 -18.71
CA SER A 179 34.79 22.12 -17.26
C SER A 179 36.15 21.84 -16.63
N GLN A 180 37.15 21.47 -17.47
CA GLN A 180 38.53 21.19 -17.05
C GLN A 180 39.47 22.36 -17.19
N PHE A 181 39.08 23.46 -17.87
CA PHE A 181 39.83 24.70 -18.03
C PHE A 181 39.80 25.58 -16.78
#